data_700c506322a5719e76182468fd11a07f
#
_entry.id   700c506322a5719e76182468fd11a07f
#
_cell.length_a   1.000
_cell.length_b   1.000
_cell.length_c   1.000
_cell.angle_alpha   90.00
_cell.angle_beta   90.00
_cell.angle_gamma   90.00
#
_symmetry.space_group_name_H-M   'P 1'
#
loop_
_entity.id
_entity.type
_entity.pdbx_description
1 polymer ?
#
loop_
_entity_poly.entity_id
_entity_poly.type
_entity_poly.pdbx_seq_one_letter_code
_entity_poly.pdbx_strand_id
1 'polypeptide(L)'
;MSRPFSLLDLAPIAEGSTIQAAFEHSRQLAKQAEHCGYRRVWLAEHHGMHGVASSATAVVLSHIAQATSTIRIGAGGVMLPNHAPLVVAEQFGTLATLYPDRIDLGLGRAPGTDPFTTNAFSKLPPLAKFIFFSFSTSSNKQKVLELYISYKSSS
;
A
#
# COMPACT_ATOMS: atom_id res chain seq x y z
N MET A 1 25.91 -1.23 -14.72
CA MET A 1 24.46 -1.33 -14.47
C MET A 1 24.09 -0.35 -13.36
N SER A 2 23.21 0.62 -13.61
CA SER A 2 22.72 1.55 -12.59
C SER A 2 21.85 0.77 -11.58
N ARG A 3 21.97 1.09 -10.29
CA ARG A 3 21.09 0.51 -9.25
C ARG A 3 19.67 1.08 -9.41
N PRO A 4 18.63 0.24 -9.39
CA PRO A 4 17.26 0.73 -9.46
C PRO A 4 16.86 1.45 -8.17
N PHE A 5 16.32 2.67 -8.28
CA PHE A 5 15.82 3.44 -7.15
C PHE A 5 14.32 3.24 -6.96
N SER A 6 13.88 3.29 -5.71
CA SER A 6 12.47 3.37 -5.32
C SER A 6 12.28 4.60 -4.43
N LEU A 7 11.08 5.17 -4.47
CA LEU A 7 10.68 6.33 -3.69
C LEU A 7 9.64 5.89 -2.67
N LEU A 8 9.67 6.42 -1.45
CA LEU A 8 8.63 6.26 -0.43
C LEU A 8 7.95 7.61 -0.23
N ASP A 9 6.65 7.62 -0.40
CA ASP A 9 5.78 8.78 -0.16
C ASP A 9 4.88 8.52 1.05
N LEU A 10 4.67 9.54 1.86
CA LEU A 10 3.75 9.55 3.01
C LEU A 10 2.49 10.38 2.73
N ALA A 11 2.37 10.97 1.55
CA ALA A 11 1.36 11.98 1.23
C ALA A 11 1.30 13.10 2.29
N PRO A 12 2.41 13.84 2.54
CA PRO A 12 2.48 14.83 3.59
C PRO A 12 1.57 16.01 3.29
N ILE A 13 0.89 16.50 4.34
CA ILE A 13 0.07 17.71 4.31
C ILE A 13 0.94 18.87 4.79
N ALA A 14 1.35 19.74 3.89
CA ALA A 14 2.13 20.94 4.26
C ALA A 14 1.27 21.90 5.09
N GLU A 15 1.91 22.71 5.94
CA GLU A 15 1.24 23.73 6.74
C GLU A 15 0.46 24.69 5.82
N GLY A 16 -0.80 24.95 6.16
CA GLY A 16 -1.70 25.78 5.34
C GLY A 16 -2.23 25.11 4.08
N SER A 17 -1.88 23.84 3.82
CA SER A 17 -2.33 23.08 2.66
C SER A 17 -3.55 22.19 2.98
N THR A 18 -4.05 21.48 1.98
CA THR A 18 -5.22 20.59 2.08
C THR A 18 -4.83 19.15 1.82
N ILE A 19 -5.66 18.21 2.28
CA ILE A 19 -5.53 16.78 1.96
C ILE A 19 -5.61 16.54 0.44
N GLN A 20 -6.49 17.26 -0.24
CA GLN A 20 -6.61 17.18 -1.71
C GLN A 20 -5.30 17.58 -2.41
N ALA A 21 -4.65 18.65 -1.95
CA ALA A 21 -3.35 19.07 -2.47
C ALA A 21 -2.26 18.01 -2.21
N ALA A 22 -2.26 17.37 -1.04
CA ALA A 22 -1.33 16.28 -0.73
C ALA A 22 -1.48 15.11 -1.72
N PHE A 23 -2.70 14.69 -2.04
CA PHE A 23 -2.94 13.64 -3.05
C PHE A 23 -2.48 14.05 -4.45
N GLU A 24 -2.72 15.31 -4.83
CA GLU A 24 -2.23 15.80 -6.13
C GLU A 24 -0.71 15.88 -6.18
N HIS A 25 -0.05 16.27 -5.08
CA HIS A 25 1.42 16.23 -4.97
C HIS A 25 1.94 14.80 -5.10
N SER A 26 1.32 13.81 -4.47
CA SER A 26 1.68 12.38 -4.61
C SER A 26 1.57 11.92 -6.06
N ARG A 27 0.54 12.34 -6.79
CA ARG A 27 0.40 12.08 -8.24
C ARG A 27 1.54 12.68 -9.05
N GLN A 28 1.84 13.96 -8.83
CA GLN A 28 2.90 14.66 -9.55
C GLN A 28 4.27 14.07 -9.22
N LEU A 29 4.50 13.72 -7.95
CA LEU A 29 5.72 13.04 -7.51
C LEU A 29 5.92 11.70 -8.22
N ALA A 30 4.86 10.89 -8.35
CA ALA A 30 4.93 9.60 -9.03
C ALA A 30 5.21 9.78 -10.54
N LYS A 31 4.57 10.76 -11.20
CA LYS A 31 4.87 11.10 -12.61
C LYS A 31 6.32 11.53 -12.79
N GLN A 32 6.83 12.37 -11.89
CA GLN A 32 8.22 12.83 -11.96
C GLN A 32 9.19 11.66 -11.68
N ALA A 33 8.89 10.78 -10.72
CA ALA A 33 9.69 9.59 -10.45
C ALA A 33 9.73 8.65 -11.67
N GLU A 34 8.60 8.46 -12.36
CA GLU A 34 8.53 7.71 -13.61
C GLU A 34 9.41 8.32 -14.69
N HIS A 35 9.29 9.65 -14.90
CA HIS A 35 10.11 10.38 -15.87
C HIS A 35 11.62 10.28 -15.58
N CYS A 36 12.00 10.29 -14.30
CA CYS A 36 13.37 10.14 -13.84
C CYS A 36 13.88 8.69 -13.83
N GLY A 37 13.07 7.72 -14.27
CA GLY A 37 13.47 6.33 -14.38
C GLY A 37 13.51 5.57 -13.04
N TYR A 38 12.80 6.03 -12.02
CA TYR A 38 12.61 5.26 -10.79
C TYR A 38 11.81 4.01 -11.10
N ARG A 39 12.16 2.92 -10.41
CA ARG A 39 11.50 1.64 -10.62
C ARG A 39 10.13 1.56 -9.95
N ARG A 40 9.97 2.24 -8.81
CA ARG A 40 8.78 2.08 -7.95
C ARG A 40 8.53 3.29 -7.07
N VAL A 41 7.25 3.56 -6.83
CA VAL A 41 6.77 4.43 -5.76
C VAL A 41 6.05 3.57 -4.73
N TRP A 42 6.44 3.71 -3.48
CA TRP A 42 5.77 3.16 -2.31
C TRP A 42 4.94 4.25 -1.64
N LEU A 43 3.73 3.93 -1.23
CA LEU A 43 2.93 4.76 -0.34
C LEU A 43 2.89 4.11 1.05
N ALA A 44 3.22 4.85 2.09
CA ALA A 44 3.09 4.39 3.47
C ALA A 44 1.62 4.38 3.91
N GLU A 45 1.30 3.64 4.99
CA GLU A 45 0.01 3.70 5.66
C GLU A 45 0.19 4.27 7.06
N HIS A 46 -0.53 5.36 7.36
CA HIS A 46 -0.57 5.97 8.70
C HIS A 46 -1.99 6.42 9.01
N HIS A 47 -2.38 6.26 10.27
CA HIS A 47 -3.71 6.61 10.76
C HIS A 47 -3.61 7.60 11.92
N GLY A 48 -4.62 8.49 12.07
CA GLY A 48 -4.70 9.44 13.18
C GLY A 48 -3.61 10.51 13.20
N MET A 49 -2.89 10.75 12.10
CA MET A 49 -1.79 11.73 12.01
C MET A 49 -2.22 12.95 11.19
N HIS A 50 -2.24 14.14 11.81
CA HIS A 50 -2.67 15.38 11.16
C HIS A 50 -1.82 15.80 9.94
N GLY A 51 -0.56 15.43 9.89
CA GLY A 51 0.37 15.81 8.81
C GLY A 51 0.47 14.81 7.66
N VAL A 52 -0.35 13.74 7.64
CA VAL A 52 -0.24 12.64 6.69
C VAL A 52 -1.60 12.23 6.15
N ALA A 53 -1.73 12.12 4.83
CA ALA A 53 -3.00 11.81 4.15
C ALA A 53 -3.10 10.34 3.68
N SER A 54 -2.16 9.47 4.02
CA SER A 54 -2.04 8.11 3.44
C SER A 54 -2.80 7.01 4.21
N SER A 55 -3.88 7.34 4.92
CA SER A 55 -4.62 6.36 5.73
C SER A 55 -5.39 5.32 4.88
N ALA A 56 -5.99 5.73 3.76
CA ALA A 56 -6.69 4.83 2.85
C ALA A 56 -5.79 4.42 1.68
N THR A 57 -4.72 3.68 1.98
CA THR A 57 -3.58 3.42 1.09
C THR A 57 -4.01 2.87 -0.27
N ALA A 58 -4.88 1.86 -0.33
CA ALA A 58 -5.32 1.25 -1.59
C ALA A 58 -6.07 2.25 -2.50
N VAL A 59 -6.87 3.15 -1.90
CA VAL A 59 -7.60 4.20 -2.64
C VAL A 59 -6.64 5.21 -3.24
N VAL A 60 -5.68 5.70 -2.44
CA VAL A 60 -4.68 6.68 -2.91
C VAL A 60 -3.76 6.06 -3.96
N LEU A 61 -3.38 4.78 -3.81
CA LEU A 61 -2.60 4.06 -4.83
C LEU A 61 -3.33 3.99 -6.18
N SER A 62 -4.65 3.77 -6.20
CA SER A 62 -5.44 3.81 -7.44
C SER A 62 -5.35 5.17 -8.13
N HIS A 63 -5.47 6.25 -7.35
CA HIS A 63 -5.35 7.62 -7.85
C HIS A 63 -3.97 7.93 -8.43
N ILE A 64 -2.90 7.45 -7.79
CA ILE A 64 -1.52 7.61 -8.28
C ILE A 64 -1.28 6.76 -9.53
N ALA A 65 -1.74 5.51 -9.52
CA ALA A 65 -1.52 4.56 -10.61
C ALA A 65 -2.17 5.01 -11.93
N GLN A 66 -3.34 5.67 -11.84
CA GLN A 66 -4.03 6.23 -12.99
C GLN A 66 -3.20 7.34 -13.70
N ALA A 67 -2.36 8.05 -12.96
CA ALA A 67 -1.57 9.16 -13.47
C ALA A 67 -0.23 8.75 -14.09
N THR A 68 0.14 7.47 -14.01
CA THR A 68 1.41 6.90 -14.45
C THR A 68 1.18 5.70 -15.37
N SER A 69 2.19 5.29 -16.13
CA SER A 69 2.04 4.27 -17.17
C SER A 69 2.91 3.02 -16.96
N THR A 70 4.11 3.17 -16.44
CA THR A 70 5.13 2.11 -16.39
C THR A 70 5.71 1.86 -15.01
N ILE A 71 5.82 2.91 -14.18
CA ILE A 71 6.37 2.80 -12.83
C ILE A 71 5.51 1.88 -11.96
N ARG A 72 6.15 1.04 -11.16
CA ARG A 72 5.45 0.20 -10.19
C ARG A 72 4.94 1.04 -9.02
N ILE A 73 3.75 0.73 -8.56
CA ILE A 73 3.08 1.44 -7.47
C ILE A 73 2.75 0.42 -6.39
N GLY A 74 3.07 0.72 -5.15
CA GLY A 74 2.84 -0.24 -4.08
C GLY A 74 2.61 0.37 -2.70
N ALA A 75 2.05 -0.43 -1.81
CA ALA A 75 1.99 -0.11 -0.38
C ALA A 75 3.28 -0.49 0.31
N GLY A 76 3.88 0.45 1.02
CA GLY A 76 5.11 0.18 1.73
C GLY A 76 5.07 0.56 3.23
N GLY A 77 4.18 -0.13 3.97
CA GLY A 77 3.29 -1.26 3.73
C GLY A 77 1.91 -1.06 4.33
N VAL A 78 0.98 -1.94 3.94
CA VAL A 78 -0.32 -2.03 4.59
C VAL A 78 -0.12 -2.54 6.02
N MET A 79 -0.67 -1.83 6.99
CA MET A 79 -0.61 -2.23 8.41
C MET A 79 -1.64 -3.32 8.69
N LEU A 80 -1.30 -4.55 8.34
CA LEU A 80 -2.21 -5.69 8.30
C LEU A 80 -3.02 -5.92 9.61
N PRO A 81 -2.50 -5.63 10.83
CA PRO A 81 -3.30 -5.75 12.04
C PRO A 81 -4.56 -4.86 12.08
N ASN A 82 -4.62 -3.82 11.26
CA ASN A 82 -5.76 -2.89 11.19
C ASN A 82 -6.83 -3.31 10.17
N HIS A 83 -6.61 -4.40 9.44
CA HIS A 83 -7.44 -4.79 8.31
C HIS A 83 -7.89 -6.23 8.38
N ALA A 84 -9.05 -6.54 7.77
CA ALA A 84 -9.40 -7.91 7.42
C ALA A 84 -8.55 -8.36 6.22
N PRO A 85 -7.77 -9.45 6.34
CA PRO A 85 -6.82 -9.85 5.29
C PRO A 85 -7.46 -10.10 3.93
N LEU A 86 -8.69 -10.65 3.90
CA LEU A 86 -9.43 -10.87 2.67
C LEU A 86 -9.71 -9.54 1.94
N VAL A 87 -10.12 -8.50 2.68
CA VAL A 87 -10.40 -7.17 2.10
C VAL A 87 -9.13 -6.58 1.47
N VAL A 88 -7.98 -6.72 2.13
CA VAL A 88 -6.69 -6.28 1.55
C VAL A 88 -6.38 -7.05 0.27
N ALA A 89 -6.57 -8.38 0.28
CA ALA A 89 -6.35 -9.21 -0.91
C ALA A 89 -7.27 -8.81 -2.08
N GLU A 90 -8.54 -8.54 -1.82
CA GLU A 90 -9.50 -8.09 -2.83
C GLU A 90 -9.14 -6.70 -3.38
N GLN A 91 -8.77 -5.74 -2.53
CA GLN A 91 -8.34 -4.41 -2.94
C GLN A 91 -7.10 -4.45 -3.84
N PHE A 92 -6.06 -5.19 -3.44
CA PHE A 92 -4.82 -5.28 -4.22
C PHE A 92 -4.97 -6.18 -5.46
N GLY A 93 -5.82 -7.19 -5.41
CA GLY A 93 -6.22 -7.99 -6.59
C GLY A 93 -6.94 -7.12 -7.62
N THR A 94 -7.86 -6.26 -7.17
CA THR A 94 -8.54 -5.29 -8.03
C THR A 94 -7.56 -4.29 -8.64
N LEU A 95 -6.66 -3.70 -7.83
CA LEU A 95 -5.61 -2.81 -8.33
C LEU A 95 -4.72 -3.50 -9.37
N ALA A 96 -4.31 -4.75 -9.12
CA ALA A 96 -3.47 -5.51 -10.06
C ALA A 96 -4.21 -5.84 -11.37
N THR A 97 -5.53 -5.95 -11.34
CA THR A 97 -6.36 -6.11 -12.53
C THR A 97 -6.48 -4.82 -13.33
N LEU A 98 -6.68 -3.68 -12.64
CA LEU A 98 -6.78 -2.36 -13.27
C LEU A 98 -5.43 -1.88 -13.84
N TYR A 99 -4.33 -2.24 -13.19
CA TYR A 99 -2.97 -1.81 -13.52
C TYR A 99 -2.02 -3.02 -13.62
N PRO A 100 -2.13 -3.83 -14.69
CA PRO A 100 -1.38 -5.07 -14.84
C PRO A 100 0.13 -4.87 -14.70
N ASP A 101 0.79 -5.81 -14.00
CA ASP A 101 2.25 -5.86 -13.77
C ASP A 101 2.88 -4.67 -13.03
N ARG A 102 2.06 -3.76 -12.48
CA ARG A 102 2.53 -2.54 -11.84
C ARG A 102 2.28 -2.46 -10.33
N ILE A 103 1.49 -3.37 -9.76
CA ILE A 103 1.07 -3.27 -8.35
C ILE A 103 1.96 -4.15 -7.46
N ASP A 104 2.37 -3.60 -6.33
CA ASP A 104 3.11 -4.29 -5.27
C ASP A 104 2.37 -4.15 -3.93
N LEU A 105 2.31 -5.24 -3.18
CA LEU A 105 1.76 -5.26 -1.83
C LEU A 105 2.87 -5.54 -0.82
N GLY A 106 3.27 -4.53 -0.07
CA GLY A 106 4.07 -4.68 1.14
C GLY A 106 3.17 -4.75 2.37
N LEU A 107 3.50 -5.61 3.31
CA LEU A 107 2.75 -5.80 4.55
C LEU A 107 3.57 -5.37 5.77
N GLY A 108 2.95 -4.59 6.66
CA GLY A 108 3.50 -4.18 7.94
C GLY A 108 2.83 -4.89 9.12
N ARG A 109 3.54 -5.00 10.24
CA ARG A 109 3.03 -5.58 11.49
C ARG A 109 2.73 -4.52 12.55
N ALA A 110 3.23 -3.31 12.37
CA ALA A 110 2.96 -2.18 13.27
C ALA A 110 1.53 -1.65 13.04
N PRO A 111 0.90 -1.00 14.04
CA PRO A 111 -0.42 -0.38 13.85
C PRO A 111 -0.36 0.90 13.00
N GLY A 112 0.80 1.49 12.78
CA GLY A 112 0.96 2.72 11.96
C GLY A 112 0.26 3.94 12.55
N THR A 113 0.11 4.00 13.88
CA THR A 113 -0.66 5.04 14.55
C THR A 113 -0.35 5.13 16.07
N ASP A 114 -0.98 6.09 16.75
CA ASP A 114 -0.94 6.27 18.20
C ASP A 114 -1.78 5.22 18.97
N PRO A 115 -1.58 5.09 20.31
CA PRO A 115 -2.30 4.10 21.12
C PRO A 115 -3.82 4.31 21.15
N PHE A 116 -4.32 5.52 21.04
CA PHE A 116 -5.77 5.79 21.05
C PHE A 116 -6.42 5.26 19.78
N THR A 117 -5.84 5.55 18.63
CA THR A 117 -6.29 5.04 17.33
C THR A 117 -6.13 3.51 17.25
N THR A 118 -5.04 2.96 17.81
CA THR A 118 -4.84 1.50 17.93
C THR A 118 -5.99 0.84 18.69
N ASN A 119 -6.47 1.44 19.79
CA ASN A 119 -7.61 0.92 20.55
C ASN A 119 -8.93 0.95 19.76
N ALA A 120 -9.09 1.91 18.85
CA ALA A 120 -10.25 1.94 17.97
C ALA A 120 -10.27 0.76 16.97
N PHE A 121 -9.08 0.33 16.52
CA PHE A 121 -8.92 -0.86 15.66
C PHE A 121 -8.98 -2.18 16.45
N SER A 122 -8.55 -2.21 17.72
CA SER A 122 -8.43 -3.43 18.53
C SER A 122 -9.78 -4.08 18.91
N LYS A 123 -10.89 -3.40 18.65
CA LYS A 123 -12.24 -3.96 18.78
C LYS A 123 -12.60 -4.96 17.67
N LEU A 124 -11.74 -5.10 16.66
CA LEU A 124 -11.83 -6.17 15.68
C LEU A 124 -11.27 -7.48 16.29
N PRO A 125 -11.92 -8.65 16.09
CA PRO A 125 -11.47 -9.91 16.65
C PRO A 125 -10.04 -10.26 16.20
N PRO A 126 -9.24 -10.96 17.02
CA PRO A 126 -7.80 -11.19 16.79
C PRO A 126 -7.50 -12.24 15.71
N LEU A 127 -8.22 -12.22 14.59
CA LEU A 127 -8.07 -13.17 13.48
C LEU A 127 -6.84 -12.92 12.59
N ALA A 128 -6.07 -11.85 12.83
CA ALA A 128 -5.05 -11.40 11.88
C ALA A 128 -3.60 -11.67 12.31
N LYS A 129 -3.32 -12.58 13.24
CA LYS A 129 -1.95 -12.71 13.78
C LYS A 129 -0.93 -13.32 12.85
N PHE A 130 -1.30 -14.08 11.80
CA PHE A 130 -0.33 -14.75 10.93
C PHE A 130 -0.90 -14.99 9.51
N ILE A 131 -0.79 -14.02 8.62
CA ILE A 131 -0.96 -14.26 7.19
C ILE A 131 0.26 -13.73 6.45
N PHE A 132 0.99 -14.60 5.79
CA PHE A 132 2.05 -14.24 4.84
C PHE A 132 1.47 -14.29 3.42
N PHE A 133 1.55 -13.17 2.71
CA PHE A 133 1.25 -13.12 1.29
C PHE A 133 2.55 -13.01 0.49
N SER A 134 2.73 -13.85 -0.48
CA SER A 134 3.77 -13.69 -1.48
C SER A 134 3.11 -13.48 -2.83
N PHE A 135 3.30 -12.30 -3.42
CA PHE A 135 2.96 -12.04 -4.82
C PHE A 135 4.18 -12.29 -5.68
N SER A 136 4.17 -13.36 -6.46
CA SER A 136 5.14 -13.57 -7.53
C SER A 136 4.50 -13.20 -8.88
N THR A 137 5.10 -12.22 -9.56
CA THR A 137 4.70 -11.84 -10.91
C THR A 137 5.63 -12.49 -11.92
N SER A 138 5.31 -13.67 -12.42
CA SER A 138 5.93 -14.18 -13.65
C SER A 138 4.95 -14.04 -14.82
N SER A 139 5.49 -13.69 -15.98
CA SER A 139 4.78 -13.44 -17.23
C SER A 139 3.94 -14.64 -17.69
N ASN A 140 2.75 -14.36 -18.20
CA ASN A 140 1.86 -15.26 -18.93
C ASN A 140 1.26 -16.43 -18.13
N LYS A 141 0.25 -16.10 -17.31
CA LYS A 141 -0.96 -16.92 -17.12
C LYS A 141 -1.87 -16.16 -16.14
N GLN A 142 -3.17 -16.34 -16.28
CA GLN A 142 -4.22 -15.83 -15.41
C GLN A 142 -3.81 -16.01 -13.94
N LYS A 143 -3.46 -14.90 -13.27
CA LYS A 143 -2.86 -14.95 -11.92
C LYS A 143 -3.96 -15.22 -10.92
N VAL A 144 -4.04 -16.45 -10.46
CA VAL A 144 -4.82 -16.82 -9.28
C VAL A 144 -4.08 -16.27 -8.05
N LEU A 145 -4.80 -15.53 -7.22
CA LEU A 145 -4.34 -15.12 -5.91
C LEU A 145 -4.24 -16.39 -5.04
N GLU A 146 -3.07 -16.99 -4.94
CA GLU A 146 -2.84 -18.07 -3.98
C GLU A 146 -2.67 -17.48 -2.59
N LEU A 147 -3.73 -17.60 -1.81
CA LEU A 147 -3.76 -17.24 -0.40
C LEU A 147 -3.15 -18.40 0.41
N TYR A 148 -1.87 -18.29 0.79
CA TYR A 148 -1.28 -19.22 1.74
C TYR A 148 -1.60 -18.79 3.17
N ILE A 149 -2.60 -19.45 3.78
CA ILE A 149 -2.91 -19.32 5.21
C ILE A 149 -2.08 -20.39 5.92
N SER A 150 -0.97 -20.01 6.54
CA SER A 150 -0.26 -20.89 7.47
C SER A 150 -0.80 -20.68 8.89
N TYR A 151 -1.68 -21.55 9.32
CA TYR A 151 -2.13 -21.62 10.72
C TYR A 151 -1.10 -22.45 11.51
N LYS A 152 -0.29 -21.82 12.35
CA LYS A 152 0.46 -22.51 13.40
C LYS A 152 -0.41 -22.54 14.65
N SER A 153 -1.04 -23.68 14.94
CA SER A 153 -1.57 -23.97 16.26
C SER A 153 -0.40 -24.08 17.23
N SER A 154 -0.33 -23.18 18.21
CA SER A 154 0.51 -23.38 19.39
C SER A 154 -0.22 -24.36 20.30
N SER A 155 0.29 -25.58 20.40
CA SER A 155 0.12 -26.47 21.53
C SER A 155 0.84 -25.93 22.75
#